data_0aaeb06a0ec247d16d1e154a8f28c3b7
#
_entry.id   0aaeb06a0ec247d16d1e154a8f28c3b7
#
_cell.length_a   1.000
_cell.length_b   1.000
_cell.length_c   1.000
_cell.angle_alpha   90.00
_cell.angle_beta   90.00
_cell.angle_gamma   90.00
#
_symmetry.space_group_name_H-M   'P 1'
#
loop_
_entity.id
_entity.type
_entity.pdbx_description
1 polymer ?
#
loop_
_entity_poly.entity_id
_entity_poly.type
_entity_poly.pdbx_seq_one_letter_code
_entity_poly.pdbx_strand_id
1 'polypeptide(L)'
;MHATKAAGHRVIAVGTTAVRSLESAWDAAAPASDPAVTARGFEGREDGADVRGEGDITVREDATTNLYLMPGSTFHVVDALITNFHVPRSTLMMLVSALATRDQIIDAYEEAVREKYRFFSFGDAMLIE
;
A
#
# COMPACT_ATOMS: atom_id res chain seq x y z
N MET A 1 -4.34 -12.52 -7.11
CA MET A 1 -3.09 -12.05 -6.50
C MET A 1 -2.09 -13.17 -6.21
N HIS A 2 -2.49 -14.28 -5.57
CA HIS A 2 -1.57 -15.44 -5.38
C HIS A 2 -0.93 -15.91 -6.67
N ALA A 3 -1.73 -16.18 -7.71
CA ALA A 3 -1.21 -16.61 -9.01
C ALA A 3 -0.19 -15.62 -9.59
N THR A 4 -0.41 -14.32 -9.39
CA THR A 4 0.49 -13.25 -9.84
C THR A 4 1.82 -13.32 -9.11
N LYS A 5 1.80 -13.38 -7.78
CA LYS A 5 3.03 -13.46 -6.97
C LYS A 5 3.75 -14.81 -7.13
N ALA A 6 3.01 -15.90 -7.21
CA ALA A 6 3.57 -17.23 -7.46
C ALA A 6 4.26 -17.34 -8.84
N ALA A 7 3.78 -16.57 -9.83
CA ALA A 7 4.41 -16.45 -11.14
C ALA A 7 5.59 -15.45 -11.17
N GLY A 8 5.99 -14.87 -10.04
CA GLY A 8 7.06 -13.89 -9.94
C GLY A 8 6.70 -12.49 -10.46
N HIS A 9 5.41 -12.20 -10.63
CA HIS A 9 4.96 -10.88 -11.08
C HIS A 9 4.66 -9.97 -9.90
N ARG A 10 4.70 -8.65 -10.15
CA ARG A 10 4.43 -7.60 -9.15
C ARG A 10 2.95 -7.22 -9.12
N VAL A 11 2.47 -6.85 -7.95
CA VAL A 11 1.17 -6.23 -7.73
C VAL A 11 1.35 -4.72 -7.68
N ILE A 12 0.82 -4.03 -8.69
CA ILE A 12 0.88 -2.58 -8.80
C ILE A 12 -0.48 -2.01 -8.42
N ALA A 13 -0.54 -1.27 -7.32
CA ALA A 13 -1.74 -0.59 -6.91
C ALA A 13 -1.90 0.75 -7.64
N VAL A 14 -3.13 1.10 -8.00
CA VAL A 14 -3.46 2.42 -8.55
C VAL A 14 -4.32 3.17 -7.54
N GLY A 15 -3.75 4.20 -6.94
CA GLY A 15 -4.35 5.01 -5.88
C GLY A 15 -4.10 4.48 -4.47
N THR A 16 -3.96 5.41 -3.54
CA THR A 16 -3.66 5.11 -2.11
C THR A 16 -4.78 4.35 -1.40
N THR A 17 -6.02 4.51 -1.84
CA THR A 17 -7.17 3.73 -1.33
C THR A 17 -7.01 2.26 -1.67
N ALA A 18 -6.58 1.92 -2.89
CA ALA A 18 -6.32 0.55 -3.30
C ALA A 18 -5.23 -0.10 -2.43
N VAL A 19 -4.13 0.61 -2.16
CA VAL A 19 -3.07 0.14 -1.25
C VAL A 19 -3.65 -0.20 0.11
N ARG A 20 -4.37 0.74 0.74
CA ARG A 20 -4.93 0.54 2.09
C ARG A 20 -5.93 -0.61 2.14
N SER A 21 -6.77 -0.74 1.12
CA SER A 21 -7.73 -1.85 1.04
C SER A 21 -7.02 -3.20 0.93
N LEU A 22 -6.02 -3.30 0.05
CA LEU A 22 -5.29 -4.53 -0.17
C LEU A 22 -4.46 -4.92 1.05
N GLU A 23 -3.69 -4.01 1.61
CA GLU A 23 -2.86 -4.28 2.79
C GLU A 23 -3.71 -4.56 4.04
N SER A 24 -4.87 -3.91 4.20
CA SER A 24 -5.78 -4.20 5.31
C SER A 24 -6.52 -5.53 5.18
N ALA A 25 -6.59 -6.08 3.99
CA ALA A 25 -7.18 -7.39 3.74
C ALA A 25 -6.20 -8.55 3.91
N TRP A 26 -4.91 -8.25 4.09
CA TRP A 26 -3.89 -9.26 4.36
C TRP A 26 -4.10 -9.89 5.74
N ASP A 27 -4.08 -11.22 5.79
CA ASP A 27 -4.14 -11.99 7.03
C ASP A 27 -3.02 -13.05 7.03
N ALA A 28 -2.06 -12.86 7.90
CA ALA A 28 -0.93 -13.77 8.05
C ALA A 28 -1.34 -15.17 8.58
N ALA A 29 -2.53 -15.31 9.16
CA ALA A 29 -3.06 -16.56 9.69
C ALA A 29 -3.99 -17.28 8.70
N ALA A 30 -4.33 -16.65 7.58
CA ALA A 30 -5.19 -17.29 6.59
C ALA A 30 -4.39 -18.34 5.80
N PRO A 31 -4.83 -19.60 5.77
CA PRO A 31 -4.23 -20.59 4.88
C PRO A 31 -4.46 -20.16 3.42
N ALA A 32 -3.44 -20.33 2.60
CA ALA A 32 -3.34 -19.86 1.20
C ALA A 32 -4.41 -20.39 0.22
N SER A 33 -5.59 -20.78 0.66
CA SER A 33 -6.67 -21.28 -0.19
C SER A 33 -8.05 -21.43 0.48
N ASP A 34 -8.30 -20.83 1.64
CA ASP A 34 -9.60 -20.95 2.27
C ASP A 34 -10.51 -19.77 1.92
N PRO A 35 -11.52 -19.94 1.05
CA PRO A 35 -12.50 -18.88 0.73
C PRO A 35 -13.45 -18.58 1.89
N ALA A 36 -13.36 -19.28 3.03
CA ALA A 36 -14.28 -19.19 4.14
C ALA A 36 -13.77 -18.36 5.33
N VAL A 37 -12.61 -17.70 5.23
CA VAL A 37 -12.16 -16.79 6.30
C VAL A 37 -12.89 -15.45 6.17
N THR A 38 -14.18 -15.50 6.47
CA THR A 38 -15.06 -14.34 6.61
C THR A 38 -14.73 -13.57 7.89
N ALA A 39 -14.42 -12.29 7.73
CA ALA A 39 -14.68 -11.24 8.72
C ALA A 39 -14.21 -11.51 10.16
N ARG A 40 -12.92 -11.63 10.41
CA ARG A 40 -12.37 -11.35 11.73
C ARG A 40 -11.82 -9.92 11.75
N GLY A 41 -12.32 -9.13 12.72
CA GLY A 41 -11.86 -7.77 12.91
C GLY A 41 -10.33 -7.73 13.07
N PHE A 42 -9.72 -6.86 12.33
CA PHE A 42 -8.29 -6.59 12.43
C PHE A 42 -8.07 -5.73 13.68
N GLU A 43 -7.68 -6.32 14.77
CA GLU A 43 -7.05 -5.62 15.88
C GLU A 43 -5.59 -5.39 15.49
N GLY A 44 -5.14 -4.12 15.60
CA GLY A 44 -3.84 -3.68 15.13
C GLY A 44 -2.69 -4.52 15.68
N ARG A 45 -1.82 -4.96 14.81
CA ARG A 45 -0.52 -5.55 15.17
C ARG A 45 0.50 -4.45 15.40
N GLU A 46 0.97 -4.38 16.62
CA GLU A 46 2.15 -3.60 17.02
C GLU A 46 3.37 -4.52 17.01
N ASP A 47 3.94 -4.85 15.88
CA ASP A 47 5.33 -5.36 15.85
C ASP A 47 5.83 -5.52 14.42
N GLY A 48 6.97 -4.89 14.18
CA GLY A 48 7.72 -4.93 12.92
C GLY A 48 8.45 -6.27 12.69
N ALA A 49 7.69 -7.36 12.56
CA ALA A 49 8.26 -8.63 12.12
C ALA A 49 8.06 -8.78 10.61
N ASP A 50 9.16 -8.85 9.88
CA ASP A 50 9.20 -9.23 8.47
C ASP A 50 8.70 -10.69 8.34
N VAL A 51 7.41 -10.87 8.14
CA VAL A 51 6.82 -12.17 7.83
C VAL A 51 6.37 -12.14 6.38
N ARG A 52 7.32 -12.23 5.47
CA ARG A 52 7.06 -12.72 4.11
C ARG A 52 6.76 -14.21 4.17
N GLY A 53 5.68 -14.56 4.84
CA GLY A 53 5.21 -15.91 5.09
C GLY A 53 3.79 -16.08 4.58
N GLU A 54 3.36 -17.29 4.53
CA GLU A 54 2.11 -17.87 4.07
C GLU A 54 0.83 -17.16 4.58
N GLY A 55 0.58 -15.93 4.16
CA GLY A 55 -0.68 -15.23 4.41
C GLY A 55 -1.48 -15.05 3.13
N ASP A 56 -2.75 -14.82 3.23
CA ASP A 56 -3.66 -14.59 2.12
C ASP A 56 -4.49 -13.31 2.31
N ILE A 57 -5.13 -12.90 1.21
CA ILE A 57 -6.08 -11.79 1.22
C ILE A 57 -7.46 -12.34 1.52
N THR A 58 -8.05 -11.84 2.60
CA THR A 58 -9.43 -12.14 2.96
C THR A 58 -10.36 -11.16 2.27
N VAL A 59 -11.33 -11.67 1.50
CA VAL A 59 -12.39 -10.86 0.92
C VAL A 59 -13.30 -10.37 2.05
N ARG A 60 -13.52 -9.07 2.11
CA ARG A 60 -14.39 -8.42 3.12
C ARG A 60 -15.43 -7.57 2.41
N GLU A 61 -16.70 -7.77 2.76
CA GLU A 61 -17.79 -6.89 2.35
C GLU A 61 -18.05 -5.88 3.48
N ASP A 62 -18.30 -4.62 3.13
CA ASP A 62 -18.64 -3.53 4.05
C ASP A 62 -17.63 -3.33 5.21
N ALA A 63 -16.34 -3.61 4.97
CA ALA A 63 -15.30 -3.45 5.96
C ALA A 63 -14.75 -2.02 5.99
N THR A 64 -14.46 -1.52 7.17
CA THR A 64 -13.69 -0.30 7.37
C THR A 64 -12.27 -0.64 7.82
N THR A 65 -11.31 0.21 7.51
CA THR A 65 -9.93 0.02 7.96
C THR A 65 -9.38 1.28 8.61
N ASN A 66 -8.72 1.10 9.74
CA ASN A 66 -7.90 2.12 10.41
C ASN A 66 -6.41 1.95 10.10
N LEU A 67 -6.04 1.09 9.16
CA LEU A 67 -4.65 0.86 8.77
C LEU A 67 -3.96 2.18 8.43
N TYR A 68 -2.86 2.43 9.11
CA TYR A 68 -2.01 3.60 8.92
C TYR A 68 -0.64 3.15 8.44
N LEU A 69 -0.30 3.48 7.20
CA LEU A 69 0.97 3.15 6.57
C LEU A 69 1.92 4.35 6.68
N MET A 70 3.10 4.12 7.20
CA MET A 70 4.15 5.12 7.43
C MET A 70 5.53 4.54 7.12
N PRO A 71 6.58 5.35 7.00
CA PRO A 71 7.93 4.85 6.86
C PRO A 71 8.28 3.79 7.90
N GLY A 72 8.75 2.62 7.43
CA GLY A 72 8.99 1.44 8.25
C GLY A 72 7.85 0.42 8.27
N SER A 73 6.69 0.73 7.69
CA SER A 73 5.63 -0.27 7.50
C SER A 73 6.05 -1.35 6.50
N THR A 74 5.69 -2.60 6.77
CA THR A 74 5.89 -3.71 5.84
C THR A 74 4.68 -3.82 4.91
N PHE A 75 4.94 -3.97 3.62
CA PHE A 75 3.93 -4.24 2.61
C PHE A 75 3.92 -5.72 2.27
N HIS A 76 2.76 -6.34 2.35
CA HIS A 76 2.58 -7.77 2.10
C HIS A 76 2.03 -8.07 0.71
N VAL A 77 1.24 -7.16 0.18
CA VAL A 77 0.48 -7.34 -1.06
C VAL A 77 1.03 -6.49 -2.19
N VAL A 78 1.20 -5.19 -1.92
CA VAL A 78 1.53 -4.19 -2.94
C VAL A 78 3.05 -4.08 -3.09
N ASP A 79 3.50 -4.19 -4.33
CA ASP A 79 4.92 -4.10 -4.70
C ASP A 79 5.28 -2.75 -5.33
N ALA A 80 4.27 -2.06 -5.89
CA ALA A 80 4.45 -0.73 -6.49
C ALA A 80 3.12 0.05 -6.45
N LEU A 81 3.22 1.37 -6.54
CA LEU A 81 2.07 2.27 -6.45
C LEU A 81 2.12 3.31 -7.57
N ILE A 82 1.01 3.44 -8.29
CA ILE A 82 0.75 4.61 -9.16
C ILE A 82 -0.21 5.53 -8.39
N THR A 83 0.20 6.77 -8.17
CA THR A 83 -0.61 7.75 -7.45
C THR A 83 -0.32 9.18 -7.90
N ASN A 84 -1.26 10.10 -7.65
CA ASN A 84 -1.03 11.53 -7.87
C ASN A 84 -0.03 12.10 -6.86
N PHE A 85 0.45 13.32 -7.13
CA PHE A 85 1.18 14.11 -6.14
C PHE A 85 0.22 14.64 -5.07
N HIS A 86 0.54 14.39 -3.81
CA HIS A 86 -0.30 14.69 -2.65
C HIS A 86 0.09 15.98 -1.95
N VAL A 87 -0.81 16.48 -1.08
CA VAL A 87 -0.52 17.65 -0.23
C VAL A 87 0.61 17.33 0.73
N PRO A 88 1.64 18.18 0.84
CA PRO A 88 2.66 18.05 1.87
C PRO A 88 2.06 17.97 3.28
N ARG A 89 2.72 17.23 4.18
CA ARG A 89 2.29 17.01 5.57
C ARG A 89 0.93 16.36 5.72
N SER A 90 0.53 15.52 4.77
CA SER A 90 -0.68 14.71 4.84
C SER A 90 -0.38 13.26 5.19
N THR A 91 -1.41 12.51 5.62
CA THR A 91 -1.30 11.05 5.83
C THR A 91 -0.98 10.30 4.54
N LEU A 92 -1.34 10.86 3.38
CA LEU A 92 -1.01 10.31 2.07
C LEU A 92 0.50 10.42 1.79
N MET A 93 1.14 11.52 2.23
CA MET A 93 2.60 11.64 2.16
C MET A 93 3.31 10.59 3.02
N MET A 94 2.74 10.24 4.18
CA MET A 94 3.28 9.18 5.03
C MET A 94 3.23 7.83 4.31
N LEU A 95 2.10 7.52 3.64
CA LEU A 95 1.92 6.28 2.88
C LEU A 95 2.91 6.19 1.71
N VAL A 96 3.03 7.23 0.90
CA VAL A 96 3.97 7.19 -0.25
C VAL A 96 5.43 7.11 0.23
N SER A 97 5.76 7.75 1.35
CA SER A 97 7.09 7.64 1.98
C SER A 97 7.33 6.30 2.68
N ALA A 98 6.33 5.45 2.80
CA ALA A 98 6.48 4.09 3.30
C ALA A 98 6.92 3.12 2.19
N LEU A 99 6.57 3.40 0.93
CA LEU A 99 6.99 2.61 -0.24
C LEU A 99 8.37 3.02 -0.78
N ALA A 100 8.76 4.27 -0.54
CA ALA A 100 10.07 4.79 -0.89
C ALA A 100 10.68 5.51 0.31
N THR A 101 11.95 5.86 0.25
CA THR A 101 12.57 6.64 1.32
C THR A 101 12.05 8.08 1.31
N ARG A 102 12.09 8.72 2.49
CA ARG A 102 11.69 10.13 2.63
C ARG A 102 12.44 11.03 1.63
N ASP A 103 13.73 10.80 1.46
CA ASP A 103 14.57 11.65 0.61
C ASP A 103 14.22 11.46 -0.86
N GLN A 104 14.00 10.23 -1.33
CA GLN A 104 13.51 9.97 -2.69
C GLN A 104 12.17 10.66 -2.96
N ILE A 105 11.25 10.67 -2.01
CA ILE A 105 9.96 11.36 -2.17
C ILE A 105 10.16 12.88 -2.22
N ILE A 106 11.03 13.44 -1.39
CA ILE A 106 11.33 14.88 -1.43
C ILE A 106 11.92 15.25 -2.78
N ASP A 107 12.94 14.53 -3.25
CA ASP A 107 13.59 14.77 -4.53
C ASP A 107 12.59 14.71 -5.69
N ALA A 108 11.70 13.71 -5.71
CA ALA A 108 10.65 13.58 -6.71
C ALA A 108 9.66 14.75 -6.68
N TYR A 109 9.32 15.26 -5.50
CA TYR A 109 8.44 16.41 -5.37
C TYR A 109 9.11 17.73 -5.78
N GLU A 110 10.38 17.90 -5.47
CA GLU A 110 11.17 19.05 -5.93
C GLU A 110 11.31 19.05 -7.47
N GLU A 111 11.57 17.88 -8.05
CA GLU A 111 11.56 17.68 -9.49
C GLU A 111 10.20 18.05 -10.11
N ALA A 112 9.11 17.54 -9.53
CA ALA A 112 7.75 17.79 -10.01
C ALA A 112 7.41 19.29 -9.98
N VAL A 113 7.83 20.01 -8.94
CA VAL A 113 7.65 21.47 -8.87
C VAL A 113 8.49 22.18 -9.93
N ARG A 114 9.76 21.79 -10.11
CA ARG A 114 10.66 22.38 -11.10
C ARG A 114 10.13 22.21 -12.52
N GLU A 115 9.63 21.03 -12.84
CA GLU A 115 9.10 20.66 -14.15
C GLU A 115 7.62 21.03 -14.33
N LYS A 116 7.01 21.70 -13.34
CA LYS A 116 5.62 22.20 -13.37
C LYS A 116 4.57 21.10 -13.54
N TYR A 117 4.79 19.94 -12.93
CA TYR A 117 3.77 18.90 -12.83
C TYR A 117 2.55 19.42 -12.07
N ARG A 118 1.39 18.93 -12.45
CA ARG A 118 0.12 19.26 -11.78
C ARG A 118 -0.10 18.33 -10.58
N PHE A 119 -0.57 18.91 -9.51
CA PHE A 119 -0.78 18.22 -8.25
C PHE A 119 -2.25 17.85 -8.04
N PHE A 120 -2.52 16.99 -7.05
CA PHE A 120 -3.84 16.55 -6.60
C PHE A 120 -4.60 15.67 -7.62
N SER A 121 -5.91 15.49 -7.36
CA SER A 121 -6.72 14.47 -8.03
C SER A 121 -6.84 14.59 -9.55
N PHE A 122 -6.64 15.77 -10.08
CA PHE A 122 -6.66 16.04 -11.53
C PHE A 122 -5.27 16.36 -12.10
N GLY A 123 -4.26 16.06 -11.31
CA GLY A 123 -2.88 16.29 -11.66
C GLY A 123 -2.20 15.11 -12.34
N ASP A 124 -0.89 15.24 -12.42
CA ASP A 124 -0.03 14.20 -12.95
C ASP A 124 0.18 13.10 -11.90
N ALA A 125 0.74 11.98 -12.29
CA ALA A 125 0.95 10.83 -11.42
C ALA A 125 2.43 10.44 -11.38
N MET A 126 2.82 9.77 -10.30
CA MET A 126 4.12 9.15 -10.12
C MET A 126 3.96 7.64 -9.96
N LEU A 127 4.96 6.90 -10.40
CA LEU A 127 5.14 5.47 -10.09
C LEU A 127 6.21 5.37 -8.99
N ILE A 128 5.88 4.63 -7.95
CA ILE A 128 6.77 4.31 -6.82
C ILE A 128 6.99 2.80 -6.82
N GLU A 129 8.25 2.37 -6.91
CA GLU A 129 8.63 0.94 -6.95
C GLU A 129 9.94 0.66 -6.21
#